data_0c00800ea16c6a60d3e2c34c77e0069c
#
_entry.id   0c00800ea16c6a60d3e2c34c77e0069c
#
_cell.length_a   1.000
_cell.length_b   1.000
_cell.length_c   1.000
_cell.angle_alpha   90.00
_cell.angle_beta   90.00
_cell.angle_gamma   90.00
#
_symmetry.space_group_name_H-M   'P 1'
#
loop_
_entity.id
_entity.type
_entity.pdbx_description
1 polymer ?
#
loop_
_entity_poly.entity_id
_entity_poly.type
_entity_poly.pdbx_seq_one_letter_code
_entity_poly.pdbx_strand_id
1 'polypeptide(L)'
;MPDFYFPVRRRPGIMSVGRERARGKGINAMKTKITVIGAGNVGSTIAFMMSVKHTADEVVLIDINESKALGEAMDIRQGAPLAAQPVSVYAGSYRDAAGSDIVIITSGIPRKPGQTRMDLAQTNVNVLKEIAPEITKYAPEATYVIVSNPVDVLTYAFHRVTDIPAERIIGSGTLLDTSRLRSRLAEYLNVSEKNVHAYVFGEHGDTAFIPWSIAQV
;
A
#
# COMPACT_ATOMS: atom_id res chain seq x y z
N MET A 1 27.85 26.28 -28.05
CA MET A 1 26.70 25.34 -28.06
C MET A 1 25.45 26.20 -28.03
N PRO A 2 24.59 26.18 -29.05
CA PRO A 2 23.42 27.03 -29.09
C PRO A 2 22.29 26.44 -28.28
N ASP A 3 21.67 27.31 -27.46
CA ASP A 3 20.51 27.05 -26.64
C ASP A 3 19.29 26.73 -27.50
N PHE A 4 18.77 25.51 -27.40
CA PHE A 4 17.48 25.16 -28.00
C PHE A 4 16.34 25.62 -27.09
N TYR A 5 15.87 26.84 -27.32
CA TYR A 5 14.66 27.37 -26.71
C TYR A 5 13.45 26.96 -27.56
N PHE A 6 12.58 26.05 -27.07
CA PHE A 6 11.29 25.78 -27.69
C PHE A 6 10.23 26.73 -27.10
N PRO A 7 9.68 27.67 -27.89
CA PRO A 7 8.59 28.51 -27.40
C PRO A 7 7.31 27.70 -27.32
N VAL A 8 6.82 27.45 -26.09
CA VAL A 8 5.49 26.93 -25.86
C VAL A 8 4.46 27.99 -26.24
N ARG A 9 3.85 27.87 -27.41
CA ARG A 9 2.70 28.69 -27.78
C ARG A 9 1.52 28.34 -26.89
N ARG A 10 1.17 29.22 -25.97
CA ARG A 10 -0.13 29.19 -25.29
C ARG A 10 -1.20 29.44 -26.33
N ARG A 11 -2.05 28.44 -26.58
CA ARG A 11 -3.31 28.65 -27.31
C ARG A 11 -4.32 29.25 -26.33
N PRO A 12 -4.97 30.38 -26.66
CA PRO A 12 -6.08 30.91 -25.88
C PRO A 12 -7.33 30.09 -26.17
N GLY A 13 -8.10 29.76 -25.13
CA GLY A 13 -9.51 29.41 -25.23
C GLY A 13 -9.82 27.98 -25.67
N ILE A 14 -9.66 27.02 -24.76
CA ILE A 14 -10.51 25.82 -24.81
C ILE A 14 -11.65 26.09 -23.85
N MET A 15 -12.80 26.48 -24.45
CA MET A 15 -14.09 26.50 -23.77
C MET A 15 -14.31 25.17 -23.05
N SER A 16 -14.72 25.24 -21.80
CA SER A 16 -15.27 24.11 -21.06
C SER A 16 -16.51 23.60 -21.81
N VAL A 17 -16.34 22.57 -22.64
CA VAL A 17 -17.45 21.82 -23.15
C VAL A 17 -17.96 20.99 -21.98
N GLY A 18 -19.06 21.46 -21.37
CA GLY A 18 -19.84 20.67 -20.45
C GLY A 18 -20.24 19.36 -21.13
N ARG A 19 -19.64 18.26 -20.71
CA ARG A 19 -20.10 16.93 -21.07
C ARG A 19 -21.41 16.70 -20.35
N GLU A 20 -22.52 16.97 -21.00
CA GLU A 20 -23.80 16.34 -20.71
C GLU A 20 -23.59 14.84 -20.77
N ARG A 21 -23.57 14.22 -19.58
CA ARG A 21 -23.56 12.76 -19.46
C ARG A 21 -24.89 12.24 -19.99
N ALA A 22 -24.88 11.63 -21.15
CA ALA A 22 -25.94 10.72 -21.55
C ALA A 22 -26.14 9.69 -20.43
N ARG A 23 -27.30 9.74 -19.74
CA ARG A 23 -27.73 8.78 -18.73
C ARG A 23 -28.05 7.44 -19.42
N GLY A 24 -27.03 6.66 -19.73
CA GLY A 24 -27.16 5.21 -19.85
C GLY A 24 -27.25 4.65 -18.43
N LYS A 25 -28.28 3.85 -18.13
CA LYS A 25 -28.40 3.03 -16.92
C LYS A 25 -27.31 1.96 -16.92
N GLY A 26 -26.05 2.35 -16.67
CA GLY A 26 -24.96 1.45 -16.36
C GLY A 26 -24.84 1.40 -14.83
N ILE A 27 -24.75 0.20 -14.29
CA ILE A 27 -24.34 -0.08 -12.92
C ILE A 27 -23.14 0.82 -12.63
N ASN A 28 -23.28 1.75 -11.67
CA ASN A 28 -22.16 2.55 -11.18
C ASN A 28 -21.21 1.56 -10.49
N ALA A 29 -20.26 1.00 -11.20
CA ALA A 29 -19.16 0.27 -10.58
C ALA A 29 -18.51 1.25 -9.62
N MET A 30 -18.59 0.97 -8.31
CA MET A 30 -17.91 1.77 -7.29
C MET A 30 -16.42 1.73 -7.62
N LYS A 31 -15.81 2.89 -7.79
CA LYS A 31 -14.37 2.99 -8.03
C LYS A 31 -13.65 2.63 -6.74
N THR A 32 -12.77 1.65 -6.80
CA THR A 32 -11.95 1.26 -5.67
C THR A 32 -10.79 2.23 -5.51
N LYS A 33 -10.69 2.83 -4.32
CA LYS A 33 -9.61 3.73 -3.95
C LYS A 33 -8.74 3.15 -2.85
N ILE A 34 -7.44 3.15 -3.04
CA ILE A 34 -6.47 2.67 -2.05
C ILE A 34 -5.45 3.76 -1.76
N THR A 35 -5.22 4.01 -0.47
CA THR A 35 -4.16 4.91 -0.02
C THR A 35 -2.99 4.10 0.55
N VAL A 36 -1.78 4.43 0.14
CA VAL A 36 -0.54 3.85 0.67
C VAL A 36 0.25 4.93 1.39
N ILE A 37 0.49 4.73 2.69
CA ILE A 37 1.27 5.64 3.53
C ILE A 37 2.68 5.08 3.67
N GLY A 38 3.66 5.84 3.19
CA GLY A 38 5.05 5.47 3.05
C GLY A 38 5.39 5.15 1.58
N ALA A 39 6.06 6.07 0.88
CA ALA A 39 6.55 5.88 -0.49
C ALA A 39 7.98 5.31 -0.50
N GLY A 40 8.29 4.42 0.46
CA GLY A 40 9.53 3.63 0.46
C GLY A 40 9.46 2.48 -0.54
N ASN A 41 10.51 1.65 -0.55
CA ASN A 41 10.59 0.49 -1.47
C ASN A 41 9.35 -0.42 -1.41
N VAL A 42 8.80 -0.65 -0.22
CA VAL A 42 7.61 -1.48 -0.06
C VAL A 42 6.37 -0.79 -0.60
N GLY A 43 6.12 0.47 -0.18
CA GLY A 43 4.90 1.19 -0.57
C GLY A 43 4.85 1.51 -2.06
N SER A 44 5.96 1.95 -2.66
CA SER A 44 6.01 2.19 -4.11
C SER A 44 5.85 0.90 -4.91
N THR A 45 6.44 -0.22 -4.45
CA THR A 45 6.23 -1.53 -5.08
C THR A 45 4.77 -1.98 -5.00
N ILE A 46 4.10 -1.77 -3.86
CA ILE A 46 2.67 -2.07 -3.71
C ILE A 46 1.85 -1.23 -4.70
N ALA A 47 2.09 0.08 -4.76
CA ALA A 47 1.39 0.97 -5.69
C ALA A 47 1.62 0.58 -7.16
N PHE A 48 2.86 0.23 -7.52
CA PHE A 48 3.21 -0.28 -8.84
C PHE A 48 2.44 -1.57 -9.18
N MET A 49 2.45 -2.55 -8.27
CA MET A 49 1.74 -3.81 -8.49
C MET A 49 0.23 -3.62 -8.60
N MET A 50 -0.36 -2.68 -7.84
CA MET A 50 -1.78 -2.33 -7.97
C MET A 50 -2.08 -1.74 -9.34
N SER A 51 -1.19 -0.88 -9.85
CA SER A 51 -1.31 -0.31 -11.20
C SER A 51 -1.23 -1.40 -12.29
N VAL A 52 -0.26 -2.32 -12.18
CA VAL A 52 -0.06 -3.40 -13.16
C VAL A 52 -1.22 -4.40 -13.15
N LYS A 53 -1.68 -4.78 -11.95
CA LYS A 53 -2.75 -5.79 -11.78
C LYS A 53 -4.16 -5.20 -11.84
N HIS A 54 -4.30 -3.89 -11.90
CA HIS A 54 -5.57 -3.17 -11.86
C HIS A 54 -6.45 -3.63 -10.67
N THR A 55 -5.87 -3.63 -9.47
CA THR A 55 -6.58 -4.00 -8.24
C THR A 55 -7.27 -2.82 -7.57
N ALA A 56 -7.04 -1.61 -8.07
CA ALA A 56 -7.70 -0.37 -7.67
C ALA A 56 -7.85 0.53 -8.89
N ASP A 57 -8.84 1.42 -8.88
CA ASP A 57 -9.02 2.47 -9.89
C ASP A 57 -8.20 3.71 -9.57
N GLU A 58 -7.95 3.93 -8.27
CA GLU A 58 -7.24 5.10 -7.74
C GLU A 58 -6.30 4.67 -6.62
N VAL A 59 -5.03 5.10 -6.72
CA VAL A 59 -3.99 4.86 -5.71
C VAL A 59 -3.38 6.19 -5.31
N VAL A 60 -3.44 6.51 -4.01
CA VAL A 60 -2.82 7.70 -3.41
C VAL A 60 -1.56 7.28 -2.67
N LEU A 61 -0.41 7.87 -3.02
CA LEU A 61 0.84 7.72 -2.28
C LEU A 61 1.05 8.90 -1.35
N ILE A 62 1.27 8.63 -0.07
CA ILE A 62 1.55 9.64 0.95
C ILE A 62 2.89 9.32 1.61
N ASP A 63 3.76 10.32 1.73
CA ASP A 63 5.02 10.21 2.47
C ASP A 63 5.34 11.55 3.12
N ILE A 64 6.05 11.53 4.24
CA ILE A 64 6.57 12.73 4.89
C ILE A 64 7.54 13.49 3.95
N ASN A 65 8.23 12.76 3.09
CA ASN A 65 9.00 13.31 1.98
C ASN A 65 8.09 13.40 0.74
N GLU A 66 7.37 14.50 0.61
CA GLU A 66 6.43 14.75 -0.49
C GLU A 66 7.10 14.63 -1.87
N SER A 67 8.35 15.10 -2.01
CA SER A 67 9.08 15.00 -3.28
C SER A 67 9.34 13.55 -3.68
N LYS A 68 9.60 12.67 -2.69
CA LYS A 68 9.75 11.24 -2.93
C LYS A 68 8.42 10.61 -3.37
N ALA A 69 7.34 10.88 -2.65
CA ALA A 69 6.01 10.39 -3.02
C ALA A 69 5.63 10.84 -4.44
N LEU A 70 5.92 12.09 -4.79
CA LEU A 70 5.68 12.64 -6.12
C LEU A 70 6.50 11.91 -7.20
N GLY A 71 7.79 11.70 -6.97
CA GLY A 71 8.68 10.98 -7.89
C GLY A 71 8.17 9.57 -8.17
N GLU A 72 7.93 8.78 -7.11
CA GLU A 72 7.42 7.41 -7.22
C GLU A 72 6.05 7.35 -7.94
N ALA A 73 5.13 8.26 -7.59
CA ALA A 73 3.82 8.32 -8.24
C ALA A 73 3.93 8.70 -9.72
N MET A 74 4.87 9.59 -10.09
CA MET A 74 5.12 9.96 -11.48
C MET A 74 5.69 8.78 -12.27
N ASP A 75 6.66 8.07 -11.75
CA ASP A 75 7.28 6.93 -12.41
C ASP A 75 6.24 5.82 -12.67
N ILE A 76 5.43 5.49 -11.67
CA ILE A 76 4.34 4.51 -11.81
C ILE A 76 3.33 4.97 -12.86
N ARG A 77 2.90 6.23 -12.81
CA ARG A 77 1.93 6.81 -13.75
C ARG A 77 2.45 6.85 -15.19
N GLN A 78 3.73 7.10 -15.38
CA GLN A 78 4.35 7.11 -16.71
C GLN A 78 4.43 5.71 -17.32
N GLY A 79 4.49 4.66 -16.49
CA GLY A 79 4.33 3.27 -16.92
C GLY A 79 2.88 2.85 -17.21
N ALA A 80 1.89 3.58 -16.71
CA ALA A 80 0.47 3.23 -16.84
C ALA A 80 -0.05 3.07 -18.29
N PRO A 81 0.42 3.83 -19.30
CA PRO A 81 0.01 3.63 -20.69
C PRO A 81 0.36 2.26 -21.26
N LEU A 82 1.30 1.54 -20.61
CA LEU A 82 1.69 0.18 -20.99
C LEU A 82 0.81 -0.88 -20.34
N ALA A 83 -0.06 -0.50 -19.38
CA ALA A 83 -1.00 -1.39 -18.73
C ALA A 83 -2.28 -1.54 -19.55
N ALA A 84 -2.93 -2.70 -19.44
CA ALA A 84 -4.17 -2.99 -20.15
C ALA A 84 -5.32 -2.05 -19.73
N GLN A 85 -5.32 -1.58 -18.49
CA GLN A 85 -6.28 -0.62 -17.96
C GLN A 85 -5.55 0.40 -17.09
N PRO A 86 -5.72 1.71 -17.32
CA PRO A 86 -5.02 2.72 -16.55
C PRO A 86 -5.60 2.85 -15.13
N VAL A 87 -4.70 2.90 -14.14
CA VAL A 87 -5.01 3.24 -12.74
C VAL A 87 -4.55 4.67 -12.49
N SER A 88 -5.35 5.46 -11.78
CA SER A 88 -4.97 6.81 -11.39
C SER A 88 -4.02 6.74 -10.19
N VAL A 89 -2.72 6.97 -10.40
CA VAL A 89 -1.72 6.98 -9.33
C VAL A 89 -1.18 8.40 -9.15
N TYR A 90 -1.20 8.91 -7.91
CA TYR A 90 -0.69 10.25 -7.60
C TYR A 90 -0.21 10.37 -6.15
N ALA A 91 0.69 11.32 -5.92
CA ALA A 91 1.07 11.72 -4.57
C ALA A 91 0.02 12.66 -3.98
N GLY A 92 -0.31 12.46 -2.71
CA GLY A 92 -1.30 13.26 -2.01
C GLY A 92 -0.94 13.52 -0.55
N SER A 93 -1.82 14.24 0.13
CA SER A 93 -1.82 14.45 1.57
C SER A 93 -2.84 13.52 2.25
N TYR A 94 -2.91 13.54 3.58
CA TYR A 94 -3.94 12.78 4.30
C TYR A 94 -5.37 13.13 3.88
N ARG A 95 -5.63 14.37 3.43
CA ARG A 95 -6.95 14.77 2.90
C ARG A 95 -7.34 14.00 1.65
N ASP A 96 -6.37 13.68 0.84
CA ASP A 96 -6.58 12.93 -0.41
C ASP A 96 -6.92 11.46 -0.16
N ALA A 97 -6.73 10.96 1.07
CA ALA A 97 -7.17 9.63 1.47
C ALA A 97 -8.70 9.54 1.69
N ALA A 98 -9.42 10.65 1.66
CA ALA A 98 -10.87 10.64 1.82
C ALA A 98 -11.54 9.74 0.78
N GLY A 99 -12.45 8.87 1.24
CA GLY A 99 -13.14 7.90 0.39
C GLY A 99 -12.29 6.69 -0.01
N SER A 100 -11.15 6.44 0.65
CA SER A 100 -10.40 5.20 0.47
C SER A 100 -11.16 4.01 1.05
N ASP A 101 -11.21 2.92 0.30
CA ASP A 101 -11.70 1.61 0.77
C ASP A 101 -10.67 0.92 1.64
N ILE A 102 -9.38 1.07 1.27
CA ILE A 102 -8.25 0.46 1.98
C ILE A 102 -7.16 1.52 2.19
N VAL A 103 -6.59 1.51 3.38
CA VAL A 103 -5.38 2.27 3.72
C VAL A 103 -4.27 1.30 4.11
N ILE A 104 -3.15 1.34 3.41
CA ILE A 104 -2.00 0.47 3.67
C ILE A 104 -0.89 1.30 4.31
N ILE A 105 -0.45 0.90 5.51
CA ILE A 105 0.60 1.59 6.25
C ILE A 105 1.91 0.82 6.11
N THR A 106 2.82 1.40 5.33
CA THR A 106 4.18 0.88 5.12
C THR A 106 5.25 1.80 5.70
N SER A 107 4.82 2.90 6.34
CA SER A 107 5.72 3.88 6.96
C SER A 107 6.43 3.28 8.16
N GLY A 108 7.72 3.46 8.23
CA GLY A 108 8.52 3.01 9.35
C GLY A 108 10.00 3.27 9.11
N ILE A 109 10.76 3.31 10.19
CA ILE A 109 12.20 3.49 10.15
C ILE A 109 12.85 2.10 10.19
N PRO A 110 13.78 1.79 9.26
CA PRO A 110 14.49 0.52 9.28
C PRO A 110 15.43 0.44 10.48
N ARG A 111 15.69 -0.78 10.94
CA ARG A 111 16.61 -1.03 12.05
C ARG A 111 18.02 -0.53 11.72
N LYS A 112 18.60 0.24 12.63
CA LYS A 112 19.98 0.73 12.53
C LYS A 112 20.94 -0.26 13.21
N PRO A 113 22.23 -0.31 12.80
CA PRO A 113 23.25 -1.08 13.49
C PRO A 113 23.31 -0.69 14.98
N GLY A 114 23.36 -1.69 15.87
CA GLY A 114 23.38 -1.48 17.32
C GLY A 114 22.03 -1.23 17.99
N GLN A 115 20.95 -1.05 17.23
CA GLN A 115 19.60 -0.87 17.75
C GLN A 115 18.99 -2.20 18.15
N THR A 116 18.33 -2.28 19.31
CA THR A 116 17.58 -3.46 19.73
C THR A 116 16.25 -3.58 18.99
N ARG A 117 15.60 -4.74 19.05
CA ARG A 117 14.22 -4.90 18.52
C ARG A 117 13.23 -4.00 19.27
N MET A 118 13.42 -3.83 20.57
CA MET A 118 12.55 -2.98 21.39
C MET A 118 12.67 -1.50 21.03
N ASP A 119 13.90 -1.01 20.80
CA ASP A 119 14.11 0.37 20.36
C ASP A 119 13.45 0.65 19.01
N LEU A 120 13.54 -0.31 18.08
CA LEU A 120 12.86 -0.22 16.80
C LEU A 120 11.34 -0.17 16.98
N ALA A 121 10.80 -1.05 17.82
CA ALA A 121 9.37 -1.10 18.11
C ALA A 121 8.88 0.24 18.67
N GLN A 122 9.59 0.79 19.67
CA GLN A 122 9.23 2.08 20.27
C GLN A 122 9.28 3.21 19.23
N THR A 123 10.32 3.23 18.40
CA THR A 123 10.46 4.24 17.33
C THR A 123 9.28 4.18 16.35
N ASN A 124 8.94 3.00 15.86
CA ASN A 124 7.88 2.86 14.87
C ASN A 124 6.47 3.02 15.49
N VAL A 125 6.27 2.68 16.75
CA VAL A 125 5.04 3.03 17.49
C VAL A 125 4.87 4.54 17.59
N ASN A 126 5.94 5.30 17.82
CA ASN A 126 5.86 6.76 17.86
C ASN A 126 5.48 7.34 16.49
N VAL A 127 6.09 6.84 15.40
CA VAL A 127 5.71 7.22 14.04
C VAL A 127 4.24 6.90 13.76
N LEU A 128 3.78 5.73 14.19
CA LEU A 128 2.39 5.32 14.01
C LEU A 128 1.42 6.22 14.77
N LYS A 129 1.77 6.65 15.98
CA LYS A 129 0.94 7.57 16.80
C LYS A 129 0.78 8.95 16.16
N GLU A 130 1.71 9.36 15.32
CA GLU A 130 1.59 10.62 14.55
C GLU A 130 0.69 10.42 13.32
N ILE A 131 0.81 9.27 12.64
CA ILE A 131 0.06 8.97 11.42
C ILE A 131 -1.41 8.64 11.72
N ALA A 132 -1.66 7.81 12.73
CA ALA A 132 -2.95 7.18 12.97
C ALA A 132 -4.10 8.20 13.17
N PRO A 133 -3.99 9.24 14.02
CA PRO A 133 -5.06 10.22 14.20
C PRO A 133 -5.33 11.02 12.94
N GLU A 134 -4.29 11.34 12.17
CA GLU A 134 -4.45 12.14 10.96
C GLU A 134 -5.13 11.35 9.84
N ILE A 135 -4.72 10.12 9.60
CA ILE A 135 -5.31 9.33 8.52
C ILE A 135 -6.74 8.90 8.83
N THR A 136 -7.05 8.52 10.08
CA THR A 136 -8.40 8.08 10.47
C THR A 136 -9.43 9.20 10.44
N LYS A 137 -8.99 10.44 10.59
CA LYS A 137 -9.83 11.63 10.42
C LYS A 137 -10.40 11.76 9.00
N TYR A 138 -9.63 11.37 7.98
CA TYR A 138 -10.03 11.51 6.57
C TYR A 138 -10.57 10.22 5.97
N ALA A 139 -10.17 9.06 6.48
CA ALA A 139 -10.61 7.75 5.99
C ALA A 139 -11.19 6.86 7.12
N PRO A 140 -12.22 7.34 7.89
CA PRO A 140 -12.74 6.62 9.06
C PRO A 140 -13.40 5.27 8.69
N GLU A 141 -13.87 5.13 7.45
CA GLU A 141 -14.56 3.91 6.99
C GLU A 141 -13.64 2.91 6.28
N ALA A 142 -12.37 3.26 6.08
CA ALA A 142 -11.43 2.37 5.39
C ALA A 142 -11.07 1.13 6.22
N THR A 143 -10.69 0.06 5.51
CA THR A 143 -9.96 -1.06 6.11
C THR A 143 -8.46 -0.73 6.14
N TYR A 144 -7.84 -0.89 7.29
CA TYR A 144 -6.43 -0.58 7.52
C TYR A 144 -5.58 -1.84 7.45
N VAL A 145 -4.55 -1.82 6.59
CA VAL A 145 -3.59 -2.92 6.46
C VAL A 145 -2.23 -2.44 6.95
N ILE A 146 -1.76 -3.02 8.04
CA ILE A 146 -0.47 -2.69 8.64
C ILE A 146 0.60 -3.63 8.08
N VAL A 147 1.64 -3.06 7.46
CA VAL A 147 2.75 -3.79 6.84
C VAL A 147 4.08 -3.45 7.51
N SER A 148 4.16 -2.29 8.15
CA SER A 148 5.37 -1.82 8.85
C SER A 148 5.75 -2.74 10.02
N ASN A 149 7.06 -2.91 10.23
CA ASN A 149 7.58 -3.76 11.32
C ASN A 149 7.93 -2.95 12.58
N PRO A 150 7.76 -3.58 13.77
CA PRO A 150 7.23 -4.94 14.01
C PRO A 150 5.70 -4.98 13.87
N VAL A 151 5.24 -5.76 12.89
CA VAL A 151 3.86 -5.69 12.38
C VAL A 151 2.79 -5.98 13.43
N ASP A 152 2.98 -6.98 14.26
CA ASP A 152 1.98 -7.37 15.28
C ASP A 152 1.85 -6.29 16.36
N VAL A 153 2.99 -5.72 16.80
CA VAL A 153 3.03 -4.61 17.76
C VAL A 153 2.35 -3.37 17.17
N LEU A 154 2.64 -3.05 15.91
CA LEU A 154 2.06 -1.87 15.25
C LEU A 154 0.58 -2.05 14.96
N THR A 155 0.13 -3.26 14.61
CA THR A 155 -1.29 -3.57 14.43
C THR A 155 -2.04 -3.38 15.75
N TYR A 156 -1.52 -3.91 16.84
CA TYR A 156 -2.08 -3.71 18.17
C TYR A 156 -2.08 -2.23 18.58
N ALA A 157 -0.95 -1.54 18.37
CA ALA A 157 -0.83 -0.12 18.70
C ALA A 157 -1.84 0.73 17.91
N PHE A 158 -2.04 0.47 16.61
CA PHE A 158 -3.02 1.16 15.78
C PHE A 158 -4.43 1.00 16.32
N HIS A 159 -4.82 -0.22 16.69
CA HIS A 159 -6.10 -0.48 17.32
C HIS A 159 -6.27 0.28 18.66
N ARG A 160 -5.18 0.44 19.43
CA ARG A 160 -5.24 1.11 20.74
C ARG A 160 -5.31 2.63 20.66
N VAL A 161 -4.85 3.22 19.56
CA VAL A 161 -4.78 4.69 19.42
C VAL A 161 -5.82 5.26 18.45
N THR A 162 -6.69 4.41 17.90
CA THR A 162 -7.77 4.81 16.98
C THR A 162 -9.10 4.24 17.42
N ASP A 163 -10.19 4.84 16.92
CA ASP A 163 -11.56 4.34 17.10
C ASP A 163 -12.00 3.41 15.96
N ILE A 164 -11.06 2.95 15.11
CA ILE A 164 -11.37 2.03 14.03
C ILE A 164 -11.73 0.66 14.61
N PRO A 165 -12.86 0.07 14.20
CA PRO A 165 -13.26 -1.27 14.63
C PRO A 165 -12.19 -2.32 14.33
N ALA A 166 -11.97 -3.26 15.26
CA ALA A 166 -10.91 -4.28 15.15
C ALA A 166 -11.00 -5.11 13.87
N GLU A 167 -12.21 -5.40 13.39
CA GLU A 167 -12.47 -6.14 12.15
C GLU A 167 -12.03 -5.40 10.88
N ARG A 168 -11.74 -4.11 10.98
CA ARG A 168 -11.20 -3.29 9.89
C ARG A 168 -9.70 -3.01 10.03
N ILE A 169 -9.03 -3.66 10.97
CA ILE A 169 -7.59 -3.52 11.18
C ILE A 169 -6.91 -4.88 10.96
N ILE A 170 -6.06 -4.96 9.94
CA ILE A 170 -5.41 -6.19 9.50
C ILE A 170 -3.89 -5.98 9.53
N GLY A 171 -3.17 -6.82 10.26
CA GLY A 171 -1.72 -6.93 10.13
C GLY A 171 -1.36 -7.90 9.01
N SER A 172 -0.32 -7.62 8.22
CA SER A 172 0.18 -8.58 7.24
C SER A 172 0.73 -9.86 7.88
N GLY A 173 1.11 -9.80 9.14
CA GLY A 173 1.51 -10.94 9.98
C GLY A 173 2.53 -11.85 9.30
N THR A 174 2.28 -13.14 9.35
CA THR A 174 3.13 -14.20 8.79
C THR A 174 2.88 -14.52 7.32
N LEU A 175 2.20 -13.61 6.57
CA LEU A 175 1.91 -13.82 5.15
C LEU A 175 3.18 -13.98 4.31
N LEU A 176 4.19 -13.13 4.57
CA LEU A 176 5.48 -13.20 3.90
C LEU A 176 6.24 -14.48 4.26
N ASP A 177 6.20 -14.89 5.53
CA ASP A 177 6.83 -16.13 5.99
C ASP A 177 6.16 -17.35 5.36
N THR A 178 4.84 -17.33 5.25
CA THR A 178 4.07 -18.33 4.50
C THR A 178 4.50 -18.41 3.04
N SER A 179 4.65 -17.28 2.36
CA SER A 179 5.11 -17.26 0.96
C SER A 179 6.52 -17.83 0.81
N ARG A 180 7.43 -17.50 1.73
CA ARG A 180 8.80 -18.04 1.75
C ARG A 180 8.79 -19.54 1.99
N LEU A 181 7.99 -20.04 2.94
CA LEU A 181 7.84 -21.45 3.22
C LEU A 181 7.35 -22.20 1.97
N ARG A 182 6.29 -21.71 1.34
CA ARG A 182 5.69 -22.32 0.15
C ARG A 182 6.68 -22.36 -1.03
N SER A 183 7.41 -21.27 -1.26
CA SER A 183 8.43 -21.21 -2.29
C SER A 183 9.55 -22.25 -2.06
N ARG A 184 10.02 -22.39 -0.82
CA ARG A 184 11.05 -23.39 -0.48
C ARG A 184 10.55 -24.83 -0.57
N LEU A 185 9.33 -25.09 -0.15
CA LEU A 185 8.73 -26.42 -0.31
C LEU A 185 8.51 -26.78 -1.78
N ALA A 186 8.05 -25.82 -2.59
CA ALA A 186 7.87 -26.03 -4.02
C ALA A 186 9.18 -26.35 -4.73
N GLU A 187 10.25 -25.61 -4.42
CA GLU A 187 11.60 -25.88 -4.92
C GLU A 187 12.08 -27.28 -4.50
N TYR A 188 11.98 -27.63 -3.22
CA TYR A 188 12.43 -28.91 -2.68
C TYR A 188 11.69 -30.10 -3.28
N LEU A 189 10.36 -29.95 -3.48
CA LEU A 189 9.49 -31.01 -3.99
C LEU A 189 9.36 -31.00 -5.52
N ASN A 190 9.98 -30.03 -6.19
CA ASN A 190 9.89 -29.81 -7.64
C ASN A 190 8.44 -29.71 -8.15
N VAL A 191 7.62 -28.91 -7.49
CA VAL A 191 6.22 -28.65 -7.83
C VAL A 191 5.95 -27.15 -7.96
N SER A 192 4.80 -26.77 -8.50
CA SER A 192 4.39 -25.37 -8.52
C SER A 192 4.05 -24.88 -7.10
N GLU A 193 4.43 -23.65 -6.75
CA GLU A 193 4.03 -23.01 -5.49
C GLU A 193 2.52 -22.98 -5.28
N LYS A 194 1.73 -22.98 -6.35
CA LYS A 194 0.27 -23.02 -6.31
C LYS A 194 -0.28 -24.31 -5.74
N ASN A 195 0.49 -25.41 -5.81
CA ASN A 195 0.11 -26.71 -5.30
C ASN A 195 0.55 -26.91 -3.85
N VAL A 196 1.33 -25.99 -3.28
CA VAL A 196 1.76 -26.08 -1.88
C VAL A 196 0.79 -25.34 -0.97
N HIS A 197 0.14 -26.05 -0.07
CA HIS A 197 -0.79 -25.54 0.93
C HIS A 197 -0.16 -25.70 2.32
N ALA A 198 0.78 -24.84 2.65
CA ALA A 198 1.42 -24.76 3.95
C ALA A 198 1.39 -23.32 4.45
N TYR A 199 1.33 -23.14 5.74
CA TYR A 199 1.13 -21.83 6.37
C TYR A 199 2.06 -21.67 7.57
N VAL A 200 2.46 -20.43 7.82
CA VAL A 200 3.10 -20.01 9.07
C VAL A 200 2.09 -19.25 9.90
N PHE A 201 1.97 -19.60 11.17
CA PHE A 201 1.05 -18.97 12.12
C PHE A 201 1.80 -18.36 13.28
N GLY A 202 1.10 -17.53 14.05
CA GLY A 202 1.62 -16.84 15.22
C GLY A 202 2.13 -15.44 14.89
N GLU A 203 3.01 -14.93 15.74
CA GLU A 203 3.66 -13.64 15.58
C GLU A 203 4.65 -13.69 14.41
N HIS A 204 4.78 -12.59 13.69
CA HIS A 204 5.89 -12.42 12.73
C HIS A 204 7.21 -12.22 13.50
N GLY A 205 7.76 -13.31 14.04
CA GLY A 205 8.92 -13.31 14.94
C GLY A 205 9.32 -14.72 15.37
N ASP A 206 10.00 -14.78 16.51
CA ASP A 206 10.62 -16.02 17.00
C ASP A 206 9.59 -17.05 17.51
N THR A 207 8.33 -16.65 17.73
CA THR A 207 7.23 -17.52 18.17
C THR A 207 6.36 -18.05 17.03
N ALA A 208 6.71 -17.73 15.78
CA ALA A 208 6.03 -18.29 14.61
C ALA A 208 6.19 -19.81 14.54
N PHE A 209 5.16 -20.51 14.08
CA PHE A 209 5.20 -21.96 13.93
C PHE A 209 4.49 -22.44 12.66
N ILE A 210 4.83 -23.65 12.23
CA ILE A 210 4.25 -24.29 11.04
C ILE A 210 3.40 -25.49 11.52
N PRO A 211 2.07 -25.47 11.34
CA PRO A 211 1.24 -26.61 11.65
C PRO A 211 1.34 -27.66 10.54
N TRP A 212 2.34 -28.51 10.61
CA TRP A 212 2.63 -29.53 9.59
C TRP A 212 1.49 -30.50 9.36
N SER A 213 0.62 -30.72 10.35
CA SER A 213 -0.54 -31.60 10.24
C SER A 213 -1.58 -31.17 9.21
N ILE A 214 -1.57 -29.91 8.80
CA ILE A 214 -2.46 -29.37 7.76
C ILE A 214 -1.73 -29.00 6.46
N ALA A 215 -0.42 -29.25 6.40
CA ALA A 215 0.34 -29.02 5.18
C ALA A 215 0.01 -30.09 4.13
N GLN A 216 -0.21 -29.64 2.89
CA GLN A 216 -0.56 -30.49 1.74
C GLN A 216 0.19 -30.01 0.49
N VAL A 217 0.43 -30.98 -0.42
CA VAL A 217 1.04 -30.71 -1.73
C VAL A 217 0.27 -31.48 -2.80
#